data_8295ac86f6ca363e3ff842af9ed9831b
#
_entry.id   8295ac86f6ca363e3ff842af9ed9831b
#
_cell.length_a   1.000
_cell.length_b   1.000
_cell.length_c   1.000
_cell.angle_alpha   90.00
_cell.angle_beta   90.00
_cell.angle_gamma   90.00
#
_symmetry.space_group_name_H-M   'P 1'
#
loop_
_entity.id
_entity.type
_entity.pdbx_description
1 polymer ?
#
loop_
_entity_poly.entity_id
_entity_poly.type
_entity_poly.pdbx_seq_one_letter_code
_entity_poly.pdbx_strand_id
1 'polypeptide(L)'
;MGNPQTLLSYRQLFYLALANLGLQAAGTFEVNNASGLFKFLGASDQQVSWLWLIPPLAGLIVQPLLGQASDLLHTRHGKRMPYIYAGAMLSCASLLLLAFSEALWLTSVLVLLLSCSINCSTEGLRSLIGDITPNRQKSRAFAWQALFGSLGAMLAGTIPWLLHATNLLVKPSESGFKIPAVLKVSLFLGALILFQTVSSMLWQLRDKDPGSPQAARASGSIPGFCARLARELYGNMRQTPQVIRRLFLVQMLTWAGLFCVWLYFGLALAQHIYGLPPGADVSIDSKHQALLTSGVIQSGICFAIYQFVGVIYTLALPWLAERFDPNRVHAWSLLAGAATLLGLPFLHDMRAVYGAMLGLGIFSGSLNTLPYAIVAAEIPPRNMGACLGIFNITITVPQIVCGLVIGPLDRALFGNQAIHVIALAGALLGAAGLLLLRQRGMRMPPGLRECLRRRLLSPARPAPSPGDPAHGSRAAPWPRWTRARGPRGWRRRTPGPAIRCHSSTRPPC
;
A
#
# COMPACT_ATOMS: atom_id res chain seq x y z
N MET A 1 -9.26 -30.63 -13.96
CA MET A 1 -10.29 -30.49 -12.90
C MET A 1 -9.53 -30.30 -11.61
N GLY A 2 -9.47 -29.06 -11.08
CA GLY A 2 -8.72 -28.75 -9.84
C GLY A 2 -9.43 -29.36 -8.64
N ASN A 3 -8.65 -30.01 -7.82
CA ASN A 3 -9.05 -30.54 -6.52
C ASN A 3 -9.86 -29.49 -5.74
N PRO A 4 -11.05 -29.77 -5.18
CA PRO A 4 -11.81 -28.80 -4.43
C PRO A 4 -10.97 -28.33 -3.23
N GLN A 5 -10.47 -27.08 -3.32
CA GLN A 5 -9.70 -26.49 -2.24
C GLN A 5 -10.56 -26.50 -0.97
N THR A 6 -10.13 -27.23 0.05
CA THR A 6 -10.80 -27.27 1.34
C THR A 6 -10.87 -25.86 1.93
N LEU A 7 -12.02 -25.49 2.49
CA LEU A 7 -12.18 -24.20 3.15
C LEU A 7 -11.15 -24.06 4.28
N LEU A 8 -10.54 -22.89 4.37
CA LEU A 8 -9.68 -22.54 5.50
C LEU A 8 -10.55 -22.34 6.75
N SER A 9 -10.09 -22.87 7.89
CA SER A 9 -10.73 -22.62 9.18
C SER A 9 -10.61 -21.14 9.58
N TYR A 10 -11.49 -20.66 10.44
CA TYR A 10 -11.39 -19.30 11.00
C TYR A 10 -10.04 -19.06 11.69
N ARG A 11 -9.49 -20.08 12.34
CA ARG A 11 -8.17 -20.02 12.95
C ARG A 11 -7.07 -19.80 11.92
N GLN A 12 -7.10 -20.45 10.78
CA GLN A 12 -6.14 -20.27 9.68
C GLN A 12 -6.24 -18.89 9.05
N LEU A 13 -7.46 -18.39 8.83
CA LEU A 13 -7.68 -17.03 8.36
C LEU A 13 -7.16 -15.97 9.34
N PHE A 14 -7.35 -16.21 10.64
CA PHE A 14 -6.84 -15.35 11.70
C PHE A 14 -5.31 -15.26 11.67
N TYR A 15 -4.60 -16.38 11.59
CA TYR A 15 -3.13 -16.36 11.54
C TYR A 15 -2.58 -15.75 10.26
N LEU A 16 -3.25 -15.93 9.10
CA LEU A 16 -2.91 -15.20 7.87
C LEU A 16 -3.01 -13.69 8.05
N ALA A 17 -4.08 -13.23 8.68
CA ALA A 17 -4.28 -11.82 8.97
C ALA A 17 -3.28 -11.30 10.02
N LEU A 18 -2.99 -12.10 11.04
CA LEU A 18 -2.07 -11.77 12.12
C LEU A 18 -0.65 -11.50 11.61
N ALA A 19 -0.17 -12.26 10.62
CA ALA A 19 1.13 -11.98 9.98
C ALA A 19 1.18 -10.58 9.37
N ASN A 20 0.08 -10.14 8.75
CA ASN A 20 0.01 -8.78 8.19
C ASN A 20 0.05 -7.69 9.27
N LEU A 21 -0.45 -7.96 10.47
CA LEU A 21 -0.31 -7.03 11.60
C LEU A 21 1.17 -6.73 11.89
N GLY A 22 2.02 -7.76 12.01
CA GLY A 22 3.44 -7.56 12.27
C GLY A 22 4.16 -6.85 11.12
N LEU A 23 3.88 -7.25 9.87
CA LEU A 23 4.48 -6.63 8.69
C LEU A 23 4.11 -5.14 8.57
N GLN A 24 2.85 -4.82 8.79
CA GLN A 24 2.40 -3.43 8.74
C GLN A 24 2.88 -2.60 9.94
N ALA A 25 3.03 -3.22 11.12
CA ALA A 25 3.66 -2.56 12.25
C ALA A 25 5.12 -2.20 11.92
N ALA A 26 5.91 -3.14 11.37
CA ALA A 26 7.29 -2.89 10.98
C ALA A 26 7.41 -1.79 9.91
N GLY A 27 6.58 -1.85 8.85
CA GLY A 27 6.56 -0.81 7.81
C GLY A 27 6.14 0.55 8.34
N THR A 28 5.20 0.60 9.27
CA THR A 28 4.77 1.86 9.89
C THR A 28 5.82 2.42 10.85
N PHE A 29 6.56 1.57 11.57
CA PHE A 29 7.73 2.01 12.34
C PHE A 29 8.78 2.65 11.45
N GLU A 30 9.06 2.08 10.27
CA GLU A 30 9.93 2.68 9.27
C GLU A 30 9.41 4.07 8.87
N VAL A 31 8.18 4.16 8.40
CA VAL A 31 7.59 5.42 7.91
C VAL A 31 7.54 6.50 8.99
N ASN A 32 7.14 6.16 10.22
CA ASN A 32 6.96 7.15 11.29
C ASN A 32 8.30 7.66 11.85
N ASN A 33 9.34 6.84 11.83
CA ASN A 33 10.57 7.14 12.54
C ASN A 33 11.79 7.41 11.64
N ALA A 34 11.75 7.06 10.32
CA ALA A 34 12.91 7.19 9.45
C ALA A 34 13.46 8.63 9.38
N SER A 35 12.58 9.63 9.20
CA SER A 35 12.99 11.05 9.20
C SER A 35 13.68 11.43 10.51
N GLY A 36 13.09 11.05 11.65
CA GLY A 36 13.65 11.30 12.96
C GLY A 36 15.01 10.63 13.15
N LEU A 37 15.12 9.34 12.79
CA LEU A 37 16.38 8.58 12.88
C LEU A 37 17.50 9.24 12.05
N PHE A 38 17.23 9.64 10.82
CA PHE A 38 18.21 10.34 9.98
C PHE A 38 18.63 11.68 10.60
N LYS A 39 17.67 12.44 11.13
CA LYS A 39 17.93 13.73 11.80
C LYS A 39 18.76 13.58 13.08
N PHE A 40 18.49 12.59 13.92
CA PHE A 40 19.29 12.30 15.12
C PHE A 40 20.75 11.96 14.80
N LEU A 41 21.02 11.47 13.60
CA LEU A 41 22.35 11.14 13.10
C LEU A 41 23.01 12.27 12.29
N GLY A 42 22.40 13.47 12.30
CA GLY A 42 22.97 14.67 11.69
C GLY A 42 22.64 14.88 10.22
N ALA A 43 21.63 14.18 9.66
CA ALA A 43 21.21 14.42 8.29
C ALA A 43 20.53 15.80 8.14
N SER A 44 20.92 16.56 7.12
CA SER A 44 20.22 17.77 6.71
C SER A 44 18.81 17.44 6.14
N ASP A 45 17.91 18.41 6.09
CA ASP A 45 16.56 18.22 5.54
C ASP A 45 16.59 17.72 4.08
N GLN A 46 17.53 18.22 3.28
CA GLN A 46 17.76 17.75 1.93
C GLN A 46 18.22 16.28 1.88
N GLN A 47 19.14 15.88 2.75
CA GLN A 47 19.60 14.49 2.83
C GLN A 47 18.47 13.57 3.28
N VAL A 48 17.64 13.97 4.24
CA VAL A 48 16.46 13.20 4.67
C VAL A 48 15.53 12.98 3.49
N SER A 49 15.24 14.00 2.67
CA SER A 49 14.39 13.87 1.49
C SER A 49 14.94 12.85 0.48
N TRP A 50 16.25 12.84 0.25
CA TRP A 50 16.89 11.86 -0.66
C TRP A 50 16.89 10.45 -0.08
N LEU A 51 17.11 10.30 1.22
CA LEU A 51 17.07 8.99 1.88
C LEU A 51 15.66 8.38 1.86
N TRP A 52 14.63 9.22 1.81
CA TRP A 52 13.24 8.77 1.61
C TRP A 52 12.92 8.22 0.22
N LEU A 53 13.87 8.24 -0.72
CA LEU A 53 13.77 7.48 -1.97
C LEU A 53 13.91 5.97 -1.76
N ILE A 54 14.49 5.55 -0.64
CA ILE A 54 14.77 4.14 -0.33
C ILE A 54 13.47 3.29 -0.35
N PRO A 55 12.40 3.59 0.41
CA PRO A 55 11.20 2.76 0.43
C PRO A 55 10.50 2.63 -0.94
N PRO A 56 10.22 3.73 -1.70
CA PRO A 56 9.56 3.59 -2.99
C PRO A 56 10.43 2.89 -4.04
N LEU A 57 11.75 3.09 -4.04
CA LEU A 57 12.66 2.37 -4.94
C LEU A 57 12.74 0.88 -4.58
N ALA A 58 12.82 0.55 -3.29
CA ALA A 58 12.76 -0.84 -2.83
C ALA A 58 11.46 -1.51 -3.28
N GLY A 59 10.30 -0.86 -3.09
CA GLY A 59 9.02 -1.38 -3.56
C GLY A 59 8.95 -1.58 -5.07
N LEU A 60 9.43 -0.60 -5.84
CA LEU A 60 9.43 -0.67 -7.31
C LEU A 60 10.27 -1.82 -7.86
N ILE A 61 11.39 -2.14 -7.22
CA ILE A 61 12.34 -3.16 -7.67
C ILE A 61 12.00 -4.53 -7.09
N VAL A 62 11.80 -4.60 -5.77
CA VAL A 62 11.69 -5.86 -5.02
C VAL A 62 10.37 -6.58 -5.30
N GLN A 63 9.24 -5.86 -5.36
CA GLN A 63 7.93 -6.49 -5.55
C GLN A 63 7.82 -7.29 -6.86
N PRO A 64 8.17 -6.74 -8.04
CA PRO A 64 8.13 -7.52 -9.29
C PRO A 64 9.14 -8.66 -9.32
N LEU A 65 10.36 -8.44 -8.80
CA LEU A 65 11.41 -9.45 -8.77
C LEU A 65 11.00 -10.65 -7.94
N LEU A 66 10.46 -10.41 -6.74
CA LEU A 66 10.06 -11.47 -5.83
C LEU A 66 8.77 -12.16 -6.25
N GLY A 67 7.82 -11.41 -6.83
CA GLY A 67 6.64 -12.02 -7.44
C GLY A 67 7.05 -13.11 -8.43
N GLN A 68 7.96 -12.82 -9.34
CA GLN A 68 8.44 -13.80 -10.31
C GLN A 68 9.39 -14.86 -9.71
N ALA A 69 10.33 -14.46 -8.85
CA ALA A 69 11.23 -15.41 -8.20
C ALA A 69 10.45 -16.46 -7.41
N SER A 70 9.42 -16.05 -6.68
CA SER A 70 8.59 -16.97 -5.91
C SER A 70 7.66 -17.83 -6.79
N ASP A 71 7.38 -17.42 -8.03
CA ASP A 71 6.68 -18.26 -9.01
C ASP A 71 7.58 -19.31 -9.66
N LEU A 72 8.86 -19.02 -9.77
CA LEU A 72 9.86 -19.89 -10.42
C LEU A 72 10.55 -20.86 -9.45
N LEU A 73 10.83 -20.41 -8.24
CA LEU A 73 11.60 -21.17 -7.26
C LEU A 73 10.67 -21.80 -6.22
N HIS A 74 10.47 -23.10 -6.35
CA HIS A 74 9.75 -23.90 -5.35
C HIS A 74 10.76 -24.57 -4.43
N THR A 75 10.57 -24.42 -3.11
CA THR A 75 11.39 -25.08 -2.13
C THR A 75 10.66 -26.29 -1.53
N ARG A 76 11.38 -27.16 -0.81
CA ARG A 76 10.80 -28.24 -0.03
C ARG A 76 9.83 -27.76 1.07
N HIS A 77 9.95 -26.49 1.49
CA HIS A 77 9.13 -25.89 2.54
C HIS A 77 7.96 -25.07 2.00
N GLY A 78 7.67 -25.17 0.70
CA GLY A 78 6.62 -24.43 0.02
C GLY A 78 7.11 -23.44 -1.01
N LYS A 79 6.16 -22.81 -1.67
CA LYS A 79 6.38 -21.83 -2.74
C LYS A 79 6.57 -20.41 -2.18
N ARG A 80 5.76 -20.03 -1.20
CA ARG A 80 5.67 -18.64 -0.68
C ARG A 80 6.28 -18.48 0.72
N MET A 81 6.10 -19.45 1.60
CA MET A 81 6.52 -19.37 3.00
C MET A 81 7.99 -19.07 3.22
N PRO A 82 8.96 -19.64 2.46
CA PRO A 82 10.37 -19.33 2.65
C PRO A 82 10.70 -17.85 2.44
N TYR A 83 10.05 -17.19 1.45
CA TYR A 83 10.25 -15.77 1.18
C TYR A 83 9.65 -14.89 2.27
N ILE A 84 8.44 -15.25 2.76
CA ILE A 84 7.79 -14.55 3.88
C ILE A 84 8.70 -14.62 5.11
N TYR A 85 9.21 -15.82 5.42
CA TYR A 85 10.04 -16.01 6.60
C TYR A 85 11.39 -15.31 6.48
N ALA A 86 12.10 -15.48 5.38
CA ALA A 86 13.41 -14.85 5.16
C ALA A 86 13.28 -13.32 5.22
N GLY A 87 12.27 -12.76 4.55
CA GLY A 87 12.00 -11.33 4.61
C GLY A 87 11.65 -10.86 6.02
N ALA A 88 10.78 -11.57 6.75
CA ALA A 88 10.42 -11.20 8.12
C ALA A 88 11.62 -11.27 9.08
N MET A 89 12.47 -12.31 8.96
CA MET A 89 13.68 -12.43 9.80
C MET A 89 14.69 -11.32 9.50
N LEU A 90 14.89 -10.99 8.21
CA LEU A 90 15.77 -9.89 7.83
C LEU A 90 15.20 -8.53 8.29
N SER A 91 13.87 -8.35 8.25
CA SER A 91 13.22 -7.16 8.80
C SER A 91 13.40 -7.06 10.32
N CYS A 92 13.25 -8.17 11.06
CA CYS A 92 13.50 -8.20 12.49
C CYS A 92 14.95 -7.82 12.81
N ALA A 93 15.92 -8.42 12.09
CA ALA A 93 17.33 -8.10 12.26
C ALA A 93 17.61 -6.62 11.96
N SER A 94 17.04 -6.08 10.87
CA SER A 94 17.19 -4.67 10.51
C SER A 94 16.63 -3.74 11.58
N LEU A 95 15.43 -4.02 12.14
CA LEU A 95 14.84 -3.22 13.23
C LEU A 95 15.70 -3.27 14.50
N LEU A 96 16.22 -4.44 14.87
CA LEU A 96 17.09 -4.57 16.03
C LEU A 96 18.41 -3.80 15.85
N LEU A 97 19.04 -3.93 14.67
CA LEU A 97 20.30 -3.25 14.38
C LEU A 97 20.10 -1.72 14.27
N LEU A 98 18.96 -1.25 13.75
CA LEU A 98 18.62 0.18 13.71
C LEU A 98 18.61 0.80 15.10
N ALA A 99 18.19 0.06 16.13
CA ALA A 99 18.18 0.56 17.51
C ALA A 99 19.61 0.89 18.05
N PHE A 100 20.64 0.29 17.46
CA PHE A 100 22.04 0.48 17.86
C PHE A 100 22.87 1.22 16.81
N SER A 101 22.25 1.71 15.74
CA SER A 101 22.94 2.42 14.68
C SER A 101 23.33 3.84 15.13
N GLU A 102 24.61 4.19 14.98
CA GLU A 102 25.17 5.50 15.36
C GLU A 102 25.71 6.29 14.16
N ALA A 103 25.68 5.68 12.96
CA ALA A 103 26.19 6.29 11.74
C ALA A 103 25.09 6.39 10.67
N LEU A 104 24.99 7.55 10.03
CA LEU A 104 23.97 7.83 9.01
C LEU A 104 24.01 6.81 7.85
N TRP A 105 25.21 6.48 7.36
CA TRP A 105 25.37 5.51 6.27
C TRP A 105 24.87 4.11 6.65
N LEU A 106 25.17 3.66 7.89
CA LEU A 106 24.72 2.36 8.39
C LEU A 106 23.19 2.33 8.54
N THR A 107 22.61 3.38 9.12
CA THR A 107 21.14 3.54 9.23
C THR A 107 20.48 3.51 7.85
N SER A 108 21.07 4.17 6.86
CA SER A 108 20.54 4.18 5.48
C SER A 108 20.55 2.79 4.85
N VAL A 109 21.62 2.02 5.04
CA VAL A 109 21.71 0.61 4.58
C VAL A 109 20.68 -0.26 5.32
N LEU A 110 20.52 -0.09 6.63
CA LEU A 110 19.56 -0.86 7.41
C LEU A 110 18.11 -0.53 7.04
N VAL A 111 17.79 0.73 6.74
CA VAL A 111 16.47 1.14 6.21
C VAL A 111 16.24 0.53 4.84
N LEU A 112 17.24 0.50 3.95
CA LEU A 112 17.14 -0.16 2.65
C LEU A 112 16.86 -1.67 2.82
N LEU A 113 17.59 -2.35 3.69
CA LEU A 113 17.37 -3.76 3.99
C LEU A 113 15.98 -4.00 4.57
N LEU A 114 15.53 -3.14 5.49
CA LEU A 114 14.20 -3.18 6.09
C LEU A 114 13.12 -3.02 5.01
N SER A 115 13.19 -1.98 4.19
CA SER A 115 12.25 -1.73 3.10
C SER A 115 12.18 -2.91 2.12
N CYS A 116 13.32 -3.43 1.67
CA CYS A 116 13.38 -4.57 0.77
C CYS A 116 12.76 -5.83 1.40
N SER A 117 13.09 -6.10 2.64
CA SER A 117 12.66 -7.31 3.35
C SER A 117 11.17 -7.28 3.73
N ILE A 118 10.63 -6.13 4.11
CA ILE A 118 9.18 -5.94 4.33
C ILE A 118 8.41 -6.14 3.03
N ASN A 119 8.86 -5.54 1.92
CA ASN A 119 8.23 -5.73 0.61
C ASN A 119 8.26 -7.21 0.19
N CYS A 120 9.36 -7.92 0.43
CA CYS A 120 9.49 -9.35 0.19
C CYS A 120 8.40 -10.14 0.93
N SER A 121 8.28 -9.94 2.23
CA SER A 121 7.32 -10.66 3.07
C SER A 121 5.88 -10.29 2.73
N THR A 122 5.60 -9.02 2.47
CA THR A 122 4.24 -8.54 2.18
C THR A 122 3.72 -9.09 0.85
N GLU A 123 4.53 -9.10 -0.21
CA GLU A 123 4.15 -9.70 -1.49
C GLU A 123 4.04 -11.22 -1.42
N GLY A 124 4.94 -11.86 -0.67
CA GLY A 124 4.84 -13.28 -0.36
C GLY A 124 3.53 -13.63 0.33
N LEU A 125 3.13 -12.86 1.35
CA LEU A 125 1.88 -13.05 2.09
C LEU A 125 0.64 -12.81 1.22
N ARG A 126 0.61 -11.76 0.40
CA ARG A 126 -0.49 -11.49 -0.54
C ARG A 126 -0.65 -12.63 -1.54
N SER A 127 0.46 -13.10 -2.10
CA SER A 127 0.48 -14.23 -3.02
C SER A 127 0.01 -15.51 -2.35
N LEU A 128 0.47 -15.80 -1.12
CA LEU A 128 0.04 -16.95 -0.33
C LEU A 128 -1.48 -16.94 -0.10
N ILE A 129 -2.04 -15.80 0.32
CA ILE A 129 -3.50 -15.64 0.48
C ILE A 129 -4.23 -15.95 -0.84
N GLY A 130 -3.71 -15.45 -1.96
CA GLY A 130 -4.26 -15.71 -3.30
C GLY A 130 -4.23 -17.18 -3.69
N ASP A 131 -3.15 -17.89 -3.34
CA ASP A 131 -2.90 -19.28 -3.74
C ASP A 131 -3.67 -20.29 -2.88
N ILE A 132 -3.72 -20.13 -1.55
CA ILE A 132 -4.31 -21.11 -0.63
C ILE A 132 -5.78 -20.86 -0.28
N THR A 133 -6.28 -19.64 -0.52
CA THR A 133 -7.65 -19.29 -0.12
C THR A 133 -8.65 -19.58 -1.25
N PRO A 134 -9.68 -20.41 -0.99
CA PRO A 134 -10.73 -20.67 -1.96
C PRO A 134 -11.47 -19.39 -2.38
N ASN A 135 -11.94 -19.33 -3.62
CA ASN A 135 -12.59 -18.15 -4.18
C ASN A 135 -13.74 -17.59 -3.31
N ARG A 136 -14.48 -18.49 -2.63
CA ARG A 136 -15.58 -18.10 -1.72
C ARG A 136 -15.10 -17.36 -0.47
N GLN A 137 -13.84 -17.56 -0.04
CA GLN A 137 -13.26 -16.97 1.17
C GLN A 137 -12.28 -15.82 0.87
N LYS A 138 -11.83 -15.64 -0.38
CA LYS A 138 -10.81 -14.64 -0.75
C LYS A 138 -11.16 -13.23 -0.25
N SER A 139 -12.38 -12.79 -0.48
CA SER A 139 -12.81 -11.46 -0.03
C SER A 139 -12.70 -11.29 1.48
N ARG A 140 -13.08 -12.31 2.25
CA ARG A 140 -12.97 -12.31 3.71
C ARG A 140 -11.50 -12.32 4.15
N ALA A 141 -10.65 -13.13 3.53
CA ALA A 141 -9.23 -13.21 3.86
C ALA A 141 -8.52 -11.86 3.65
N PHE A 142 -8.76 -11.20 2.51
CA PHE A 142 -8.20 -9.87 2.25
C PHE A 142 -8.78 -8.78 3.15
N ALA A 143 -10.07 -8.86 3.51
CA ALA A 143 -10.66 -7.93 4.47
C ALA A 143 -10.05 -8.06 5.87
N TRP A 144 -9.82 -9.28 6.34
CA TRP A 144 -9.12 -9.54 7.61
C TRP A 144 -7.65 -9.07 7.53
N GLN A 145 -6.97 -9.34 6.41
CA GLN A 145 -5.61 -8.85 6.19
C GLN A 145 -5.54 -7.32 6.31
N ALA A 146 -6.46 -6.60 5.66
CA ALA A 146 -6.51 -5.14 5.72
C ALA A 146 -6.78 -4.63 7.14
N LEU A 147 -7.74 -5.23 7.86
CA LEU A 147 -8.07 -4.87 9.24
C LEU A 147 -6.86 -5.06 10.16
N PHE A 148 -6.22 -6.23 10.13
CA PHE A 148 -5.06 -6.51 10.97
C PHE A 148 -3.84 -5.66 10.59
N GLY A 149 -3.70 -5.33 9.30
CA GLY A 149 -2.69 -4.39 8.84
C GLY A 149 -2.87 -3.00 9.45
N SER A 150 -4.09 -2.49 9.45
CA SER A 150 -4.40 -1.20 10.09
C SER A 150 -4.17 -1.23 11.61
N LEU A 151 -4.51 -2.34 12.28
CA LEU A 151 -4.21 -2.52 13.70
C LEU A 151 -2.69 -2.52 13.96
N GLY A 152 -1.90 -3.16 13.09
CA GLY A 152 -0.44 -3.13 13.17
C GLY A 152 0.13 -1.72 13.02
N ALA A 153 -0.38 -0.95 12.06
CA ALA A 153 0.00 0.44 11.85
C ALA A 153 -0.35 1.32 13.07
N MET A 154 -1.52 1.11 13.66
CA MET A 154 -1.93 1.80 14.89
C MET A 154 -1.00 1.48 16.06
N LEU A 155 -0.66 0.21 16.27
CA LEU A 155 0.28 -0.21 17.32
C LEU A 155 1.64 0.47 17.16
N ALA A 156 2.18 0.52 15.92
CA ALA A 156 3.46 1.17 15.64
C ALA A 156 3.46 2.66 16.00
N GLY A 157 2.36 3.37 15.75
CA GLY A 157 2.23 4.78 16.13
C GLY A 157 2.00 4.99 17.62
N THR A 158 1.29 4.06 18.27
CA THR A 158 0.88 4.19 19.68
C THR A 158 1.99 3.77 20.65
N ILE A 159 2.80 2.77 20.32
CA ILE A 159 3.85 2.25 21.22
C ILE A 159 4.83 3.32 21.69
N PRO A 160 5.46 4.15 20.82
CA PRO A 160 6.39 5.20 21.28
C PRO A 160 5.70 6.21 22.19
N TRP A 161 4.46 6.57 21.89
CA TRP A 161 3.66 7.49 22.69
C TRP A 161 3.34 6.92 24.08
N LEU A 162 2.92 5.65 24.15
CA LEU A 162 2.62 4.97 25.42
C LEU A 162 3.85 4.86 26.30
N LEU A 163 5.00 4.48 25.74
CA LEU A 163 6.28 4.40 26.46
C LEU A 163 6.70 5.77 27.00
N HIS A 164 6.45 6.83 26.24
CA HIS A 164 6.73 8.20 26.68
C HIS A 164 5.75 8.65 27.77
N ALA A 165 4.44 8.41 27.61
CA ALA A 165 3.40 8.81 28.55
C ALA A 165 3.50 8.13 29.92
N THR A 166 4.01 6.89 29.95
CA THR A 166 4.20 6.14 31.21
C THR A 166 5.47 6.50 31.97
N ASN A 167 6.28 7.44 31.46
CA ASN A 167 7.58 7.83 32.04
C ASN A 167 8.55 6.65 32.28
N LEU A 168 8.31 5.49 31.71
CA LEU A 168 9.13 4.28 31.87
C LEU A 168 10.57 4.47 31.37
N LEU A 169 10.81 5.46 30.47
CA LEU A 169 12.09 5.65 29.77
C LEU A 169 12.52 7.14 29.74
N VAL A 170 11.98 7.97 30.62
CA VAL A 170 12.17 9.45 30.61
C VAL A 170 13.44 9.92 31.32
N LYS A 171 14.30 9.05 31.77
CA LYS A 171 15.62 9.56 32.18
C LYS A 171 16.36 10.03 30.94
N PRO A 172 16.78 11.32 30.81
CA PRO A 172 17.72 11.74 29.82
C PRO A 172 18.90 10.79 29.93
N SER A 173 19.16 10.06 28.87
CA SER A 173 20.22 9.08 28.89
C SER A 173 21.55 9.83 29.11
N GLU A 174 22.20 9.63 30.24
CA GLU A 174 23.66 9.81 30.38
C GLU A 174 24.44 8.85 29.44
N SER A 175 23.75 7.94 28.77
CA SER A 175 24.29 7.10 27.71
C SER A 175 24.44 7.93 26.45
N GLY A 176 25.65 8.20 26.01
CA GLY A 176 26.04 8.99 24.82
C GLY A 176 25.53 8.47 23.47
N PHE A 177 24.35 7.85 23.44
CA PHE A 177 23.69 7.37 22.24
C PHE A 177 22.86 8.47 21.57
N LYS A 178 23.02 8.65 20.26
CA LYS A 178 22.30 9.65 19.47
C LYS A 178 20.80 9.39 19.34
N ILE A 179 20.37 8.11 19.37
CA ILE A 179 18.97 7.73 19.21
C ILE A 179 18.27 7.63 20.58
N PRO A 180 17.11 8.30 20.78
CA PRO A 180 16.34 8.26 22.02
C PRO A 180 15.94 6.84 22.45
N ALA A 181 16.02 6.57 23.77
CA ALA A 181 15.69 5.25 24.33
C ALA A 181 14.27 4.77 23.99
N VAL A 182 13.30 5.69 23.97
CA VAL A 182 11.91 5.39 23.60
C VAL A 182 11.85 4.78 22.18
N LEU A 183 12.59 5.34 21.22
CA LEU A 183 12.61 4.83 19.85
C LEU A 183 13.33 3.48 19.76
N LYS A 184 14.44 3.29 20.51
CA LYS A 184 15.14 1.99 20.57
C LYS A 184 14.22 0.87 21.07
N VAL A 185 13.51 1.10 22.18
CA VAL A 185 12.59 0.11 22.74
C VAL A 185 11.40 -0.12 21.79
N SER A 186 10.91 0.92 21.13
CA SER A 186 9.85 0.79 20.14
C SER A 186 10.26 -0.09 18.95
N LEU A 187 11.48 0.09 18.43
CA LEU A 187 12.03 -0.76 17.37
C LEU A 187 12.18 -2.21 17.81
N PHE A 188 12.64 -2.44 19.06
CA PHE A 188 12.75 -3.77 19.64
C PHE A 188 11.37 -4.45 19.76
N LEU A 189 10.36 -3.75 20.27
CA LEU A 189 8.99 -4.25 20.37
C LEU A 189 8.39 -4.52 18.97
N GLY A 190 8.67 -3.65 18.00
CA GLY A 190 8.28 -3.87 16.60
C GLY A 190 8.86 -5.15 16.01
N ALA A 191 10.14 -5.42 16.24
CA ALA A 191 10.80 -6.65 15.84
C ALA A 191 10.17 -7.89 16.51
N LEU A 192 9.87 -7.80 17.80
CA LEU A 192 9.23 -8.87 18.56
C LEU A 192 7.81 -9.19 18.05
N ILE A 193 7.00 -8.15 17.79
CA ILE A 193 5.66 -8.28 17.23
C ILE A 193 5.73 -8.95 15.85
N LEU A 194 6.64 -8.49 14.98
CA LEU A 194 6.83 -9.06 13.65
C LEU A 194 7.24 -10.53 13.74
N PHE A 195 8.25 -10.83 14.54
CA PHE A 195 8.73 -12.20 14.74
C PHE A 195 7.61 -13.14 15.21
N GLN A 196 6.88 -12.74 16.25
CA GLN A 196 5.84 -13.56 16.87
C GLN A 196 4.67 -13.80 15.91
N THR A 197 4.22 -12.76 15.20
CA THR A 197 3.05 -12.84 14.31
C THR A 197 3.34 -13.68 13.07
N VAL A 198 4.50 -13.50 12.44
CA VAL A 198 4.89 -14.28 11.25
C VAL A 198 5.21 -15.72 11.62
N SER A 199 5.96 -15.96 12.70
CA SER A 199 6.29 -17.32 13.16
C SER A 199 5.04 -18.12 13.53
N SER A 200 4.06 -17.46 14.18
CA SER A 200 2.77 -18.09 14.51
C SER A 200 1.99 -18.48 13.25
N MET A 201 1.98 -17.64 12.23
CA MET A 201 1.34 -17.94 10.93
C MET A 201 2.02 -19.11 10.24
N LEU A 202 3.35 -19.11 10.17
CA LEU A 202 4.11 -20.17 9.53
C LEU A 202 3.88 -21.53 10.21
N TRP A 203 3.87 -21.55 11.54
CA TRP A 203 3.61 -22.79 12.30
C TRP A 203 2.22 -23.35 12.04
N GLN A 204 1.19 -22.48 11.91
CA GLN A 204 -0.20 -22.91 11.69
C GLN A 204 -0.52 -23.30 10.24
N LEU A 205 0.26 -22.82 9.28
CA LEU A 205 -0.05 -22.96 7.85
C LEU A 205 1.03 -23.69 7.05
N ARG A 206 2.06 -24.24 7.72
CA ARG A 206 3.18 -24.93 7.06
C ARG A 206 2.75 -26.00 6.06
N ASP A 207 1.64 -26.69 6.34
CA ASP A 207 1.13 -27.79 5.52
C ASP A 207 0.20 -27.32 4.39
N LYS A 208 -0.05 -26.01 4.27
CA LYS A 208 -0.99 -25.42 3.29
C LYS A 208 -0.29 -24.82 2.07
N ASP A 209 1.00 -24.54 2.13
CA ASP A 209 1.76 -24.05 1.00
C ASP A 209 2.35 -25.26 0.23
N PRO A 210 1.76 -25.66 -0.91
CA PRO A 210 2.20 -26.86 -1.61
C PRO A 210 3.60 -26.66 -2.21
N GLY A 211 4.58 -27.27 -1.59
CA GLY A 211 5.87 -27.48 -2.21
C GLY A 211 5.73 -28.42 -3.41
N SER A 212 6.30 -28.08 -4.54
CA SER A 212 6.38 -28.99 -5.70
C SER A 212 7.82 -29.42 -5.94
N PRO A 213 8.13 -30.72 -5.92
CA PRO A 213 9.47 -31.20 -6.21
C PRO A 213 9.92 -30.96 -7.67
N GLN A 214 9.00 -30.62 -8.56
CA GLN A 214 9.24 -30.59 -10.03
C GLN A 214 9.56 -29.20 -10.59
N ALA A 215 9.51 -28.13 -9.83
CA ALA A 215 9.57 -26.75 -10.38
C ALA A 215 10.95 -26.09 -10.39
N ALA A 216 12.03 -26.81 -10.08
CA ALA A 216 13.39 -26.26 -10.09
C ALA A 216 13.96 -25.99 -11.51
N ARG A 217 13.14 -25.92 -12.56
CA ARG A 217 13.60 -25.72 -13.94
C ARG A 217 12.97 -24.50 -14.62
N ALA A 218 13.20 -23.31 -14.09
CA ALA A 218 12.98 -22.11 -14.89
C ALA A 218 14.21 -21.20 -14.83
N SER A 219 15.17 -21.46 -15.71
CA SER A 219 16.35 -20.62 -15.89
C SER A 219 15.97 -19.44 -16.78
N GLY A 220 15.70 -18.29 -16.15
CA GLY A 220 15.67 -17.01 -16.82
C GLY A 220 16.76 -16.13 -16.24
N SER A 221 17.66 -15.58 -17.07
CA SER A 221 18.67 -14.63 -16.60
C SER A 221 18.02 -13.34 -16.10
N ILE A 222 18.54 -12.75 -15.00
CA ILE A 222 18.08 -11.48 -14.43
C ILE A 222 18.02 -10.34 -15.48
N PRO A 223 19.01 -10.18 -16.38
CA PRO A 223 18.92 -9.18 -17.46
C PRO A 223 17.75 -9.40 -18.43
N GLY A 224 17.46 -10.64 -18.79
CA GLY A 224 16.33 -10.98 -19.66
C GLY A 224 14.98 -10.71 -18.98
N PHE A 225 14.93 -10.76 -17.65
CA PHE A 225 13.78 -10.38 -16.86
C PHE A 225 13.51 -8.87 -16.87
N CYS A 226 14.51 -8.04 -16.55
CA CYS A 226 14.39 -6.59 -16.58
C CYS A 226 13.99 -6.07 -17.97
N ALA A 227 14.54 -6.65 -19.05
CA ALA A 227 14.15 -6.31 -20.41
C ALA A 227 12.70 -6.71 -20.74
N ARG A 228 12.21 -7.85 -20.24
CA ARG A 228 10.81 -8.26 -20.37
C ARG A 228 9.89 -7.32 -19.59
N LEU A 229 10.20 -7.05 -18.34
CA LEU A 229 9.44 -6.13 -17.49
C LEU A 229 9.33 -4.74 -18.13
N ALA A 230 10.43 -4.18 -18.61
CA ALA A 230 10.43 -2.89 -19.29
C ALA A 230 9.59 -2.90 -20.57
N ARG A 231 9.64 -3.99 -21.36
CA ARG A 231 8.84 -4.16 -22.59
C ARG A 231 7.36 -4.32 -22.28
N GLU A 232 6.99 -5.08 -21.26
CA GLU A 232 5.61 -5.24 -20.81
C GLU A 232 5.04 -3.93 -20.24
N LEU A 233 5.81 -3.22 -19.43
CA LEU A 233 5.41 -1.90 -18.91
C LEU A 233 5.20 -0.90 -20.06
N TYR A 234 6.13 -0.83 -21.01
CA TYR A 234 6.01 0.07 -22.16
C TYR A 234 4.85 -0.31 -23.08
N GLY A 235 4.66 -1.60 -23.36
CA GLY A 235 3.54 -2.12 -24.17
C GLY A 235 2.18 -1.84 -23.51
N ASN A 236 2.09 -2.05 -22.20
CA ASN A 236 0.89 -1.82 -21.42
C ASN A 236 0.57 -0.32 -21.27
N MET A 237 1.57 0.57 -21.16
CA MET A 237 1.36 2.02 -21.11
C MET A 237 0.66 2.57 -22.36
N ARG A 238 0.95 2.04 -23.56
CA ARG A 238 0.27 2.44 -24.80
C ARG A 238 -1.21 2.03 -24.84
N GLN A 239 -1.57 0.96 -24.13
CA GLN A 239 -2.94 0.42 -24.06
C GLN A 239 -3.63 0.78 -22.73
N THR A 240 -3.13 1.79 -22.02
CA THR A 240 -3.67 2.19 -20.70
C THR A 240 -5.17 2.54 -20.80
N PRO A 241 -6.05 1.87 -20.04
CA PRO A 241 -7.47 2.15 -20.02
C PRO A 241 -7.79 3.61 -19.68
N GLN A 242 -8.87 4.13 -20.25
CA GLN A 242 -9.27 5.53 -20.05
C GLN A 242 -9.46 5.88 -18.55
N VAL A 243 -9.93 4.94 -17.74
CA VAL A 243 -10.12 5.12 -16.29
C VAL A 243 -8.79 5.44 -15.60
N ILE A 244 -7.72 4.72 -15.91
CA ILE A 244 -6.39 4.97 -15.32
C ILE A 244 -5.86 6.33 -15.78
N ARG A 245 -6.01 6.67 -17.07
CA ARG A 245 -5.58 7.99 -17.58
C ARG A 245 -6.31 9.15 -16.91
N ARG A 246 -7.59 9.01 -16.59
CA ARG A 246 -8.39 10.02 -15.87
C ARG A 246 -7.94 10.15 -14.42
N LEU A 247 -7.67 9.04 -13.74
CA LEU A 247 -7.20 9.04 -12.36
C LEU A 247 -5.71 9.37 -12.24
N PHE A 248 -4.94 9.31 -13.33
CA PHE A 248 -3.48 9.44 -13.32
C PHE A 248 -3.02 10.70 -12.58
N LEU A 249 -3.46 11.87 -13.01
CA LEU A 249 -3.05 13.14 -12.40
C LEU A 249 -3.58 13.29 -10.97
N VAL A 250 -4.80 12.83 -10.70
CA VAL A 250 -5.38 12.83 -9.35
C VAL A 250 -4.51 12.00 -8.41
N GLN A 251 -4.13 10.79 -8.81
CA GLN A 251 -3.28 9.91 -8.01
C GLN A 251 -1.87 10.48 -7.84
N MET A 252 -1.28 11.05 -8.90
CA MET A 252 0.04 11.69 -8.84
C MET A 252 0.06 12.79 -7.77
N LEU A 253 -0.91 13.70 -7.78
CA LEU A 253 -1.02 14.78 -6.80
C LEU A 253 -1.31 14.26 -5.39
N THR A 254 -2.18 13.27 -5.27
CA THR A 254 -2.55 12.67 -3.99
C THR A 254 -1.36 12.00 -3.31
N TRP A 255 -0.62 11.17 -4.05
CA TRP A 255 0.54 10.46 -3.49
C TRP A 255 1.75 11.36 -3.27
N ALA A 256 1.91 12.42 -4.08
CA ALA A 256 2.88 13.46 -3.82
C ALA A 256 2.60 14.17 -2.49
N GLY A 257 1.35 14.59 -2.28
CA GLY A 257 0.93 15.22 -1.02
C GLY A 257 1.10 14.30 0.19
N LEU A 258 0.64 13.05 0.09
CA LEU A 258 0.79 12.08 1.19
C LEU A 258 2.26 11.78 1.52
N PHE A 259 3.12 11.70 0.52
CA PHE A 259 4.55 11.50 0.73
C PHE A 259 5.20 12.66 1.48
N CYS A 260 4.83 13.91 1.16
CA CYS A 260 5.26 15.09 1.93
C CYS A 260 4.83 15.01 3.40
N VAL A 261 3.62 14.51 3.67
CA VAL A 261 3.14 14.29 5.04
C VAL A 261 4.01 13.26 5.76
N TRP A 262 4.27 12.11 5.16
CA TRP A 262 5.10 11.09 5.79
C TRP A 262 6.51 11.57 6.10
N LEU A 263 7.07 12.38 5.20
CA LEU A 263 8.45 12.86 5.30
C LEU A 263 8.61 13.98 6.35
N TYR A 264 7.68 14.94 6.39
CA TYR A 264 7.86 16.19 7.13
C TYR A 264 6.97 16.34 8.35
N PHE A 265 5.95 15.49 8.57
CA PHE A 265 4.95 15.72 9.61
C PHE A 265 5.54 15.73 11.03
N GLY A 266 6.44 14.81 11.36
CA GLY A 266 7.12 14.78 12.66
C GLY A 266 7.99 16.02 12.89
N LEU A 267 8.72 16.46 11.85
CA LEU A 267 9.54 17.67 11.91
C LEU A 267 8.65 18.93 11.99
N ALA A 268 7.55 18.97 11.25
CA ALA A 268 6.60 20.07 11.30
C ALA A 268 6.00 20.25 12.69
N LEU A 269 5.62 19.17 13.39
CA LEU A 269 5.17 19.23 14.78
C LEU A 269 6.28 19.69 15.72
N ALA A 270 7.51 19.18 15.55
CA ALA A 270 8.65 19.61 16.36
C ALA A 270 8.92 21.11 16.22
N GLN A 271 8.87 21.66 15.01
CA GLN A 271 9.09 23.09 14.76
C GLN A 271 7.90 23.93 15.20
N HIS A 272 6.69 23.58 14.74
CA HIS A 272 5.51 24.45 14.88
C HIS A 272 4.88 24.41 16.29
N ILE A 273 4.86 23.25 16.96
CA ILE A 273 4.24 23.07 18.27
C ILE A 273 5.29 23.14 19.40
N TYR A 274 6.45 22.52 19.19
CA TYR A 274 7.45 22.38 20.25
C TYR A 274 8.58 23.43 20.16
N GLY A 275 8.61 24.26 19.11
CA GLY A 275 9.54 25.37 18.98
C GLY A 275 10.97 24.98 18.59
N LEU A 276 11.14 23.85 17.88
CA LEU A 276 12.43 23.50 17.28
C LEU A 276 12.80 24.53 16.19
N PRO A 277 13.96 25.20 16.25
CA PRO A 277 14.34 26.16 15.22
C PRO A 277 14.47 25.49 13.85
N PRO A 278 14.02 26.15 12.75
CA PRO A 278 14.22 25.65 11.40
C PRO A 278 15.71 25.45 11.09
N GLY A 279 16.06 24.32 10.48
CA GLY A 279 17.47 23.99 10.16
C GLY A 279 18.37 23.67 11.35
N ALA A 280 17.83 23.53 12.56
CA ALA A 280 18.61 23.20 13.76
C ALA A 280 19.32 21.85 13.62
N ASP A 281 20.58 21.81 14.04
CA ASP A 281 21.31 20.54 14.17
C ASP A 281 20.90 19.86 15.49
N VAL A 282 20.14 18.76 15.34
CA VAL A 282 19.65 17.97 16.48
C VAL A 282 20.64 16.89 16.94
N SER A 283 21.73 16.70 16.22
CA SER A 283 22.76 15.70 16.57
C SER A 283 23.70 16.17 17.66
N ILE A 284 23.81 17.50 17.87
CA ILE A 284 24.76 18.13 18.77
C ILE A 284 24.11 18.62 20.06
N ASP A 285 22.86 19.16 19.95
CA ASP A 285 22.18 19.78 21.07
C ASP A 285 21.06 18.87 21.63
N SER A 286 21.22 18.46 22.89
CA SER A 286 20.27 17.62 23.62
C SER A 286 18.87 18.25 23.75
N LYS A 287 18.76 19.57 23.84
CA LYS A 287 17.48 20.29 23.86
C LYS A 287 16.77 20.16 22.50
N HIS A 288 17.46 20.38 21.39
CA HIS A 288 16.92 20.21 20.05
C HIS A 288 16.53 18.75 19.80
N GLN A 289 17.32 17.79 20.29
CA GLN A 289 16.99 16.36 20.25
C GLN A 289 15.68 16.04 20.98
N ALA A 290 15.47 16.61 22.17
CA ALA A 290 14.23 16.42 22.95
C ALA A 290 12.99 16.99 22.22
N LEU A 291 13.12 18.18 21.61
CA LEU A 291 12.04 18.80 20.83
C LEU A 291 11.68 17.96 19.60
N LEU A 292 12.67 17.48 18.84
CA LEU A 292 12.43 16.58 17.70
C LEU A 292 11.80 15.26 18.16
N THR A 293 12.28 14.68 19.25
CA THR A 293 11.72 13.44 19.82
C THR A 293 10.24 13.60 20.15
N SER A 294 9.85 14.73 20.76
CA SER A 294 8.45 15.04 21.05
C SER A 294 7.62 15.11 19.76
N GLY A 295 8.10 15.81 18.73
CA GLY A 295 7.43 15.89 17.43
C GLY A 295 7.25 14.53 16.75
N VAL A 296 8.27 13.68 16.76
CA VAL A 296 8.23 12.32 16.17
C VAL A 296 7.25 11.42 16.93
N ILE A 297 7.27 11.42 18.28
CA ILE A 297 6.34 10.63 19.10
C ILE A 297 4.90 11.07 18.85
N GLN A 298 4.64 12.38 18.80
CA GLN A 298 3.31 12.92 18.58
C GLN A 298 2.82 12.68 17.13
N SER A 299 3.70 12.68 16.17
CA SER A 299 3.33 12.29 14.80
C SER A 299 2.87 10.83 14.73
N GLY A 300 3.51 9.94 15.48
CA GLY A 300 3.12 8.54 15.59
C GLY A 300 1.68 8.36 16.06
N ILE A 301 1.27 9.04 17.16
CA ILE A 301 -0.12 8.97 17.64
C ILE A 301 -1.10 9.63 16.67
N CYS A 302 -0.73 10.74 16.01
CA CYS A 302 -1.53 11.34 14.94
C CYS A 302 -1.77 10.33 13.81
N PHE A 303 -0.75 9.60 13.40
CA PHE A 303 -0.86 8.54 12.40
C PHE A 303 -1.71 7.36 12.87
N ALA A 304 -1.65 6.99 14.15
CA ALA A 304 -2.56 5.99 14.72
C ALA A 304 -4.03 6.45 14.69
N ILE A 305 -4.29 7.71 15.04
CA ILE A 305 -5.65 8.29 15.02
C ILE A 305 -6.20 8.28 13.58
N TYR A 306 -5.45 8.79 12.60
CA TYR A 306 -5.97 8.80 11.23
C TYR A 306 -6.16 7.39 10.66
N GLN A 307 -5.34 6.42 11.02
CA GLN A 307 -5.55 5.02 10.61
C GLN A 307 -6.81 4.43 11.23
N PHE A 308 -7.08 4.69 12.50
CA PHE A 308 -8.30 4.27 13.18
C PHE A 308 -9.56 4.84 12.51
N VAL A 309 -9.56 6.15 12.28
CA VAL A 309 -10.66 6.84 11.58
C VAL A 309 -10.79 6.31 10.15
N GLY A 310 -9.67 6.07 9.46
CA GLY A 310 -9.66 5.48 8.12
C GLY A 310 -10.31 4.12 8.04
N VAL A 311 -10.09 3.26 9.04
CA VAL A 311 -10.76 1.94 9.14
C VAL A 311 -12.28 2.13 9.30
N ILE A 312 -12.71 2.97 10.24
CA ILE A 312 -14.14 3.25 10.46
C ILE A 312 -14.78 3.81 9.18
N TYR A 313 -14.13 4.77 8.54
CA TYR A 313 -14.64 5.37 7.30
C TYR A 313 -14.72 4.34 6.17
N THR A 314 -13.74 3.44 6.05
CA THR A 314 -13.75 2.35 5.06
C THR A 314 -14.96 1.43 5.23
N LEU A 315 -15.41 1.18 6.46
CA LEU A 315 -16.63 0.41 6.72
C LEU A 315 -17.90 1.14 6.27
N ALA A 316 -17.90 2.47 6.28
CA ALA A 316 -19.01 3.30 5.80
C ALA A 316 -19.01 3.50 4.27
N LEU A 317 -17.90 3.27 3.57
CA LEU A 317 -17.76 3.52 2.13
C LEU A 317 -18.78 2.76 1.26
N PRO A 318 -19.13 1.50 1.52
CA PRO A 318 -20.15 0.80 0.72
C PRO A 318 -21.50 1.53 0.74
N TRP A 319 -21.94 1.97 1.92
CA TRP A 319 -23.18 2.71 2.09
C TRP A 319 -23.12 4.10 1.40
N LEU A 320 -21.98 4.79 1.51
CA LEU A 320 -21.77 6.06 0.80
C LEU A 320 -21.78 5.89 -0.72
N ALA A 321 -21.12 4.83 -1.23
CA ALA A 321 -21.05 4.53 -2.66
C ALA A 321 -22.40 4.08 -3.28
N GLU A 322 -23.34 3.61 -2.46
CA GLU A 322 -24.72 3.33 -2.91
C GLU A 322 -25.54 4.61 -3.10
N ARG A 323 -25.29 5.64 -2.30
CA ARG A 323 -26.03 6.91 -2.32
C ARG A 323 -25.43 7.96 -3.22
N PHE A 324 -24.11 8.00 -3.31
CA PHE A 324 -23.35 9.01 -4.03
C PHE A 324 -22.43 8.37 -5.08
N ASP A 325 -22.05 9.14 -6.07
CA ASP A 325 -21.04 8.73 -7.06
C ASP A 325 -19.68 8.51 -6.35
N PRO A 326 -19.01 7.36 -6.53
CA PRO A 326 -17.73 7.06 -5.88
C PRO A 326 -16.62 8.09 -6.14
N ASN A 327 -16.61 8.70 -7.33
CA ASN A 327 -15.65 9.76 -7.64
C ASN A 327 -15.91 10.99 -6.78
N ARG A 328 -17.19 11.34 -6.55
CA ARG A 328 -17.54 12.45 -5.67
C ARG A 328 -17.21 12.15 -4.22
N VAL A 329 -17.49 10.93 -3.74
CA VAL A 329 -17.10 10.50 -2.38
C VAL A 329 -15.59 10.59 -2.21
N HIS A 330 -14.81 10.10 -3.17
CA HIS A 330 -13.36 10.21 -3.15
C HIS A 330 -12.89 11.67 -3.18
N ALA A 331 -13.48 12.50 -4.02
CA ALA A 331 -13.14 13.92 -4.10
C ALA A 331 -13.42 14.66 -2.79
N TRP A 332 -14.55 14.43 -2.14
CA TRP A 332 -14.85 15.01 -0.83
C TRP A 332 -13.89 14.54 0.25
N SER A 333 -13.49 13.27 0.21
CA SER A 333 -12.48 12.74 1.13
C SER A 333 -11.11 13.39 0.92
N LEU A 334 -10.70 13.63 -0.34
CA LEU A 334 -9.49 14.38 -0.68
C LEU A 334 -9.55 15.83 -0.16
N LEU A 335 -10.70 16.50 -0.31
CA LEU A 335 -10.91 17.86 0.20
C LEU A 335 -10.92 17.92 1.73
N ALA A 336 -11.45 16.90 2.41
CA ALA A 336 -11.38 16.80 3.86
C ALA A 336 -9.92 16.67 4.34
N GLY A 337 -9.11 15.83 3.71
CA GLY A 337 -7.68 15.74 3.97
C GLY A 337 -6.94 17.04 3.65
N ALA A 338 -7.28 17.70 2.54
CA ALA A 338 -6.73 19.00 2.15
C ALA A 338 -7.03 20.08 3.20
N ALA A 339 -8.27 20.19 3.64
CA ALA A 339 -8.68 21.16 4.67
C ALA A 339 -7.93 20.93 5.99
N THR A 340 -7.75 19.66 6.38
CA THR A 340 -6.92 19.31 7.53
C THR A 340 -5.49 19.84 7.39
N LEU A 341 -4.79 19.51 6.30
CA LEU A 341 -3.39 19.88 6.14
C LEU A 341 -3.17 21.38 5.95
N LEU A 342 -4.08 22.06 5.26
CA LEU A 342 -4.07 23.52 5.11
C LEU A 342 -4.43 24.25 6.41
N GLY A 343 -5.19 23.61 7.30
CA GLY A 343 -5.55 24.15 8.61
C GLY A 343 -4.45 23.99 9.65
N LEU A 344 -3.54 23.02 9.51
CA LEU A 344 -2.49 22.74 10.51
C LEU A 344 -1.62 23.95 10.86
N PRO A 345 -1.19 24.84 9.94
CA PRO A 345 -0.41 26.03 10.29
C PRO A 345 -1.10 26.97 11.28
N PHE A 346 -2.42 26.90 11.44
CA PHE A 346 -3.20 27.72 12.36
C PHE A 346 -3.44 27.06 13.72
N LEU A 347 -3.03 25.80 13.87
CA LEU A 347 -3.21 25.03 15.11
C LEU A 347 -1.92 25.03 15.93
N HIS A 348 -1.98 25.53 17.16
CA HIS A 348 -0.84 25.66 18.07
C HIS A 348 -0.97 24.73 19.29
N ASP A 349 -2.06 23.97 19.38
CA ASP A 349 -2.29 22.98 20.44
C ASP A 349 -2.41 21.57 19.88
N MET A 350 -1.73 20.61 20.51
CA MET A 350 -1.77 19.20 20.10
C MET A 350 -3.17 18.59 20.14
N ARG A 351 -4.05 19.02 21.04
CA ARG A 351 -5.43 18.54 21.11
C ARG A 351 -6.20 18.89 19.83
N ALA A 352 -6.01 20.11 19.33
CA ALA A 352 -6.59 20.55 18.09
C ALA A 352 -6.02 19.77 16.88
N VAL A 353 -4.72 19.47 16.88
CA VAL A 353 -4.06 18.62 15.87
C VAL A 353 -4.66 17.22 15.87
N TYR A 354 -4.87 16.59 17.03
CA TYR A 354 -5.52 15.28 17.12
C TYR A 354 -6.93 15.29 16.53
N GLY A 355 -7.73 16.34 16.82
CA GLY A 355 -9.05 16.54 16.21
C GLY A 355 -8.98 16.67 14.69
N ALA A 356 -7.99 17.39 14.18
CA ALA A 356 -7.79 17.55 12.74
C ALA A 356 -7.49 16.21 12.03
N MET A 357 -6.89 15.22 12.71
CA MET A 357 -6.62 13.89 12.12
C MET A 357 -7.88 13.14 11.67
N LEU A 358 -9.07 13.56 12.10
CA LEU A 358 -10.34 13.01 11.59
C LEU A 358 -10.47 13.20 10.08
N GLY A 359 -10.17 14.41 9.56
CA GLY A 359 -10.23 14.68 8.12
C GLY A 359 -9.18 13.90 7.32
N LEU A 360 -7.97 13.74 7.89
CA LEU A 360 -6.91 12.93 7.29
C LEU A 360 -7.28 11.43 7.29
N GLY A 361 -8.00 10.95 8.31
CA GLY A 361 -8.52 9.58 8.37
C GLY A 361 -9.58 9.30 7.31
N ILE A 362 -10.52 10.23 7.10
CA ILE A 362 -11.51 10.16 6.00
C ILE A 362 -10.80 10.05 4.65
N PHE A 363 -9.77 10.88 4.42
CA PHE A 363 -8.94 10.82 3.23
C PHE A 363 -8.25 9.46 3.07
N SER A 364 -7.59 8.96 4.11
CA SER A 364 -6.85 7.69 4.08
C SER A 364 -7.74 6.49 3.78
N GLY A 365 -8.91 6.38 4.42
CA GLY A 365 -9.85 5.30 4.17
C GLY A 365 -10.36 5.28 2.74
N SER A 366 -10.60 6.47 2.17
CA SER A 366 -11.00 6.63 0.77
C SER A 366 -9.87 6.24 -0.20
N LEU A 367 -8.64 6.72 0.04
CA LEU A 367 -7.48 6.49 -0.82
C LEU A 367 -7.16 5.02 -1.00
N ASN A 368 -7.22 4.25 0.08
CA ASN A 368 -6.90 2.82 0.06
C ASN A 368 -8.01 1.93 -0.53
N THR A 369 -9.19 2.50 -0.86
CA THR A 369 -10.36 1.72 -1.27
C THR A 369 -10.93 2.16 -2.61
N LEU A 370 -11.34 3.42 -2.74
CA LEU A 370 -12.13 3.89 -3.88
C LEU A 370 -11.38 3.89 -5.21
N PRO A 371 -10.12 4.34 -5.33
CA PRO A 371 -9.41 4.31 -6.61
C PRO A 371 -9.26 2.90 -7.17
N TYR A 372 -8.96 1.92 -6.31
CA TYR A 372 -8.88 0.52 -6.70
C TYR A 372 -10.23 -0.05 -7.12
N ALA A 373 -11.31 0.31 -6.41
CA ALA A 373 -12.67 -0.11 -6.75
C ALA A 373 -13.11 0.47 -8.09
N ILE A 374 -12.81 1.76 -8.36
CA ILE A 374 -13.12 2.43 -9.62
C ILE A 374 -12.37 1.77 -10.79
N VAL A 375 -11.07 1.51 -10.62
CA VAL A 375 -10.25 0.83 -11.63
C VAL A 375 -10.75 -0.59 -11.88
N ALA A 376 -11.03 -1.34 -10.83
CA ALA A 376 -11.50 -2.72 -10.93
C ALA A 376 -12.89 -2.86 -11.59
N ALA A 377 -13.71 -1.81 -11.54
CA ALA A 377 -15.04 -1.80 -12.14
C ALA A 377 -15.01 -1.71 -13.68
N GLU A 378 -14.00 -1.08 -14.27
CA GLU A 378 -13.93 -0.82 -15.71
C GLU A 378 -12.99 -1.79 -16.44
N ILE A 379 -12.16 -2.54 -15.69
CA ILE A 379 -11.15 -3.42 -16.28
C ILE A 379 -11.61 -4.88 -16.28
N PRO A 380 -11.54 -5.57 -17.42
CA PRO A 380 -11.83 -7.00 -17.48
C PRO A 380 -10.86 -7.80 -16.59
N PRO A 381 -11.33 -8.87 -15.91
CA PRO A 381 -10.49 -9.68 -14.99
C PRO A 381 -9.18 -10.19 -15.62
N ARG A 382 -9.19 -10.48 -16.94
CA ARG A 382 -8.02 -10.96 -17.68
C ARG A 382 -6.86 -9.96 -17.70
N ASN A 383 -7.14 -8.65 -17.67
CA ASN A 383 -6.15 -7.58 -17.78
C ASN A 383 -5.88 -6.89 -16.45
N MET A 384 -6.51 -7.35 -15.37
CA MET A 384 -6.46 -6.69 -14.07
C MET A 384 -5.04 -6.52 -13.53
N GLY A 385 -4.22 -7.57 -13.59
CA GLY A 385 -2.85 -7.54 -13.07
C GLY A 385 -1.97 -6.49 -13.77
N ALA A 386 -1.99 -6.47 -15.10
CA ALA A 386 -1.24 -5.49 -15.90
C ALA A 386 -1.71 -4.04 -15.62
N CYS A 387 -3.02 -3.84 -15.51
CA CYS A 387 -3.59 -2.52 -15.22
C CYS A 387 -3.29 -2.03 -13.80
N LEU A 388 -3.31 -2.91 -12.80
CA LEU A 388 -2.90 -2.57 -11.44
C LEU A 388 -1.40 -2.27 -11.36
N GLY A 389 -0.56 -2.94 -12.16
CA GLY A 389 0.86 -2.60 -12.28
C GLY A 389 1.07 -1.17 -12.81
N ILE A 390 0.34 -0.75 -13.86
CA ILE A 390 0.38 0.63 -14.36
C ILE A 390 -0.16 1.60 -13.30
N PHE A 391 -1.23 1.23 -12.62
CA PHE A 391 -1.80 2.03 -11.54
C PHE A 391 -0.80 2.24 -10.40
N ASN A 392 0.01 1.23 -10.08
CA ASN A 392 1.06 1.35 -9.06
C ASN A 392 2.17 2.35 -9.44
N ILE A 393 2.43 2.56 -10.73
CA ILE A 393 3.34 3.63 -11.21
C ILE A 393 2.84 5.01 -10.77
N THR A 394 1.53 5.23 -10.77
CA THR A 394 0.92 6.50 -10.31
C THR A 394 1.11 6.76 -8.81
N ILE A 395 1.46 5.73 -8.07
CA ILE A 395 1.77 5.77 -6.64
C ILE A 395 3.27 6.07 -6.42
N THR A 396 4.12 5.31 -7.11
CA THR A 396 5.57 5.30 -6.84
C THR A 396 6.30 6.47 -7.48
N VAL A 397 5.93 6.85 -8.71
CA VAL A 397 6.61 7.96 -9.43
C VAL A 397 6.50 9.29 -8.67
N PRO A 398 5.31 9.73 -8.16
CA PRO A 398 5.24 10.98 -7.42
C PRO A 398 6.06 10.96 -6.12
N GLN A 399 6.18 9.81 -5.45
CA GLN A 399 7.02 9.66 -4.27
C GLN A 399 8.51 9.87 -4.61
N ILE A 400 8.98 9.29 -5.72
CA ILE A 400 10.35 9.49 -6.20
C ILE A 400 10.60 10.95 -6.58
N VAL A 401 9.70 11.56 -7.34
CA VAL A 401 9.81 12.99 -7.73
C VAL A 401 9.83 13.88 -6.49
N CYS A 402 8.93 13.66 -5.53
CA CYS A 402 8.92 14.41 -4.28
C CYS A 402 10.20 14.23 -3.48
N GLY A 403 10.70 13.01 -3.32
CA GLY A 403 11.94 12.75 -2.60
C GLY A 403 13.15 13.51 -3.18
N LEU A 404 13.20 13.68 -4.50
CA LEU A 404 14.24 14.45 -5.17
C LEU A 404 14.07 15.97 -5.04
N VAL A 405 12.84 16.46 -5.07
CA VAL A 405 12.54 17.89 -5.26
C VAL A 405 12.21 18.60 -3.96
N ILE A 406 11.55 17.91 -3.00
CA ILE A 406 10.95 18.59 -1.86
C ILE A 406 11.97 19.19 -0.89
N GLY A 407 13.13 18.55 -0.68
CA GLY A 407 14.19 19.07 0.20
C GLY A 407 14.82 20.36 -0.33
N PRO A 408 15.28 20.41 -1.59
CA PRO A 408 15.70 21.66 -2.23
C PRO A 408 14.62 22.73 -2.24
N LEU A 409 13.37 22.35 -2.49
CA LEU A 409 12.22 23.26 -2.50
C LEU A 409 11.96 23.88 -1.12
N ASP A 410 11.98 23.07 -0.05
CA ASP A 410 11.80 23.50 1.32
C ASP A 410 12.85 24.54 1.72
N ARG A 411 14.13 24.26 1.38
CA ARG A 411 15.21 25.20 1.65
C ARG A 411 15.08 26.51 0.86
N ALA A 412 14.74 26.43 -0.43
CA ALA A 412 14.72 27.59 -1.33
C ALA A 412 13.50 28.50 -1.13
N LEU A 413 12.31 27.91 -0.90
CA LEU A 413 11.05 28.66 -0.83
C LEU A 413 10.47 28.77 0.57
N PHE A 414 10.73 27.81 1.46
CA PHE A 414 10.09 27.75 2.77
C PHE A 414 11.06 27.97 3.94
N GLY A 415 12.35 28.20 3.67
CA GLY A 415 13.35 28.47 4.71
C GLY A 415 13.51 27.36 5.74
N ASN A 416 13.38 26.08 5.31
CA ASN A 416 13.38 24.88 6.15
C ASN A 416 12.24 24.85 7.20
N GLN A 417 11.10 25.49 6.91
CA GLN A 417 9.92 25.44 7.76
C GLN A 417 8.98 24.31 7.30
N ALA A 418 9.11 23.15 7.90
CA ALA A 418 8.38 21.92 7.53
C ALA A 418 6.85 22.09 7.49
N ILE A 419 6.29 23.03 8.26
CA ILE A 419 4.85 23.31 8.26
C ILE A 419 4.33 23.79 6.89
N HIS A 420 5.15 24.52 6.14
CA HIS A 420 4.79 24.97 4.78
C HIS A 420 4.78 23.82 3.78
N VAL A 421 5.64 22.82 3.98
CA VAL A 421 5.61 21.55 3.19
C VAL A 421 4.30 20.81 3.46
N ILE A 422 3.82 20.81 4.71
CA ILE A 422 2.52 20.21 5.06
C ILE A 422 1.36 20.99 4.41
N ALA A 423 1.44 22.32 4.37
CA ALA A 423 0.46 23.15 3.67
C ALA A 423 0.48 22.87 2.15
N LEU A 424 1.67 22.72 1.53
CA LEU A 424 1.82 22.30 0.14
C LEU A 424 1.15 20.94 -0.11
N ALA A 425 1.34 19.98 0.78
CA ALA A 425 0.66 18.68 0.71
C ALA A 425 -0.86 18.85 0.70
N GLY A 426 -1.40 19.74 1.54
CA GLY A 426 -2.81 20.10 1.56
C GLY A 426 -3.28 20.70 0.23
N ALA A 427 -2.49 21.60 -0.36
CA ALA A 427 -2.79 22.21 -1.67
C ALA A 427 -2.82 21.14 -2.78
N LEU A 428 -1.88 20.19 -2.78
CA LEU A 428 -1.84 19.07 -3.74
C LEU A 428 -3.08 18.17 -3.62
N LEU A 429 -3.49 17.82 -2.39
CA LEU A 429 -4.72 17.06 -2.14
C LEU A 429 -5.97 17.85 -2.57
N GLY A 430 -6.01 19.15 -2.30
CA GLY A 430 -7.09 20.05 -2.72
C GLY A 430 -7.22 20.11 -4.24
N ALA A 431 -6.10 20.28 -4.94
CA ALA A 431 -6.05 20.25 -6.40
C ALA A 431 -6.54 18.91 -6.96
N ALA A 432 -6.10 17.78 -6.37
CA ALA A 432 -6.56 16.45 -6.75
C ALA A 432 -8.09 16.29 -6.57
N GLY A 433 -8.64 16.72 -5.44
CA GLY A 433 -10.08 16.69 -5.16
C GLY A 433 -10.90 17.56 -6.13
N LEU A 434 -10.45 18.79 -6.40
CA LEU A 434 -11.11 19.68 -7.34
C LEU A 434 -11.05 19.16 -8.78
N LEU A 435 -9.91 18.60 -9.20
CA LEU A 435 -9.77 17.95 -10.51
C LEU A 435 -10.74 16.78 -10.65
N LEU A 436 -10.90 15.98 -9.63
CA LEU A 436 -11.81 14.84 -9.64
C LEU A 436 -13.28 15.29 -9.70
N LEU A 437 -13.66 16.37 -9.00
CA LEU A 437 -15.01 16.96 -9.09
C LEU A 437 -15.34 17.51 -10.48
N ARG A 438 -14.34 18.08 -11.19
CA ARG A 438 -14.51 18.62 -12.56
C ARG A 438 -14.67 17.50 -13.60
N GLN A 439 -14.18 16.30 -13.33
CA GLN A 439 -14.38 15.16 -14.22
C GLN A 439 -15.87 14.80 -14.16
N ARG A 440 -16.60 14.97 -15.27
CA ARG A 440 -18.04 14.60 -15.36
C ARG A 440 -18.20 13.17 -14.93
N GLY A 441 -19.05 12.93 -13.92
CA GLY A 441 -19.21 11.67 -13.22
C GLY A 441 -19.38 10.48 -14.16
N MET A 442 -18.56 9.47 -13.97
CA MET A 442 -18.80 8.15 -14.53
C MET A 442 -20.03 7.59 -13.81
N ARG A 443 -21.13 7.43 -14.54
CA ARG A 443 -22.26 6.66 -14.00
C ARG A 443 -21.75 5.24 -13.77
N MET A 444 -21.79 4.81 -12.52
CA MET A 444 -21.47 3.42 -12.18
C MET A 444 -22.27 2.47 -13.10
N PRO A 445 -21.63 1.50 -13.79
CA PRO A 445 -22.38 0.49 -14.53
C PRO A 445 -23.37 -0.17 -13.57
N PRO A 446 -24.62 -0.43 -14.00
CA PRO A 446 -25.65 -1.04 -13.15
C PRO A 446 -25.19 -2.32 -12.46
N GLY A 447 -24.31 -3.10 -13.12
CA GLY A 447 -23.74 -4.33 -12.56
C GLY A 447 -22.79 -4.13 -11.36
N LEU A 448 -22.13 -2.97 -11.22
CA LEU A 448 -21.25 -2.73 -10.09
C LEU A 448 -22.02 -2.35 -8.81
N ARG A 449 -23.13 -1.59 -8.93
CA ARG A 449 -24.05 -1.35 -7.82
C ARG A 449 -24.57 -2.68 -7.26
N GLU A 450 -24.95 -3.60 -8.16
CA GLU A 450 -25.44 -4.92 -7.76
C GLU A 450 -24.31 -5.82 -7.20
N CYS A 451 -23.11 -5.75 -7.74
CA CYS A 451 -21.95 -6.51 -7.26
C CYS A 451 -21.49 -6.04 -5.86
N LEU A 452 -21.44 -4.73 -5.60
CA LEU A 452 -21.15 -4.17 -4.28
C LEU A 452 -22.25 -4.52 -3.28
N ARG A 453 -23.52 -4.40 -3.68
CA ARG A 453 -24.67 -4.79 -2.87
C ARG A 453 -24.65 -6.28 -2.50
N ARG A 454 -24.39 -7.18 -3.45
CA ARG A 454 -24.30 -8.62 -3.20
C ARG A 454 -23.07 -9.04 -2.42
N ARG A 455 -21.93 -8.37 -2.58
CA ARG A 455 -20.70 -8.73 -1.87
C ARG A 455 -20.64 -8.23 -0.42
N LEU A 456 -21.28 -7.12 -0.12
CA LEU A 456 -21.14 -6.43 1.18
C LEU A 456 -22.37 -6.58 2.11
N LEU A 457 -23.56 -6.79 1.55
CA LEU A 457 -24.83 -6.85 2.32
C LEU A 457 -25.50 -8.21 2.32
N SER A 458 -25.02 -9.22 1.59
CA SER A 458 -25.58 -10.57 1.72
C SER A 458 -24.94 -11.30 2.88
N PRO A 459 -25.64 -11.53 4.00
CA PRO A 459 -25.27 -12.61 4.91
C PRO A 459 -25.19 -13.89 4.07
N ALA A 460 -24.12 -14.67 4.25
CA ALA A 460 -23.92 -15.91 3.54
C ALA A 460 -25.21 -16.74 3.65
N ARG A 461 -25.96 -16.90 2.56
CA ARG A 461 -27.06 -17.87 2.54
C ARG A 461 -26.47 -19.22 2.96
N PRO A 462 -27.06 -19.88 3.95
CA PRO A 462 -26.66 -21.25 4.26
C PRO A 462 -26.77 -22.08 2.98
N ALA A 463 -25.79 -22.96 2.79
CA ALA A 463 -25.81 -23.88 1.65
C ALA A 463 -27.14 -24.66 1.68
N PRO A 464 -27.79 -24.88 0.52
CA PRO A 464 -28.96 -25.76 0.47
C PRO A 464 -28.53 -27.13 1.00
N SER A 465 -29.33 -27.68 1.91
CA SER A 465 -29.16 -29.00 2.46
C SER A 465 -29.13 -30.06 1.33
N PRO A 466 -28.36 -31.14 1.44
CA PRO A 466 -28.33 -32.18 0.43
C PRO A 466 -29.62 -33.01 0.49
N GLY A 467 -30.74 -32.46 0.05
CA GLY A 467 -32.03 -33.13 0.16
C GLY A 467 -33.19 -32.48 -0.62
N ASP A 468 -32.99 -31.31 -1.22
CA ASP A 468 -34.08 -30.68 -1.99
C ASP A 468 -34.09 -31.20 -3.43
N PRO A 469 -35.22 -31.85 -3.88
CA PRO A 469 -35.33 -32.34 -5.23
C PRO A 469 -35.56 -31.19 -6.23
N ALA A 470 -34.72 -31.16 -7.20
CA ALA A 470 -34.86 -30.65 -8.57
C ALA A 470 -35.97 -29.63 -8.86
N HIS A 471 -35.57 -28.41 -9.14
CA HIS A 471 -36.25 -27.59 -10.11
C HIS A 471 -35.36 -27.33 -11.34
N GLY A 472 -35.94 -27.71 -12.47
CA GLY A 472 -35.33 -27.83 -13.78
C GLY A 472 -34.61 -26.57 -14.26
N SER A 473 -33.54 -26.84 -14.92
CA SER A 473 -32.74 -25.96 -15.77
C SER A 473 -33.60 -25.10 -16.69
N ARG A 474 -33.65 -23.80 -16.47
CA ARG A 474 -33.87 -22.81 -17.52
C ARG A 474 -32.68 -21.85 -17.47
N ALA A 475 -31.68 -22.17 -18.32
CA ALA A 475 -30.64 -21.23 -18.68
C ALA A 475 -31.26 -20.05 -19.41
N ALA A 476 -31.22 -18.86 -18.82
CA ALA A 476 -31.58 -17.65 -19.53
C ALA A 476 -30.50 -17.35 -20.59
N PRO A 477 -30.89 -17.05 -21.83
CA PRO A 477 -29.93 -16.74 -22.89
C PRO A 477 -29.27 -15.37 -22.65
N TRP A 478 -27.95 -15.32 -22.83
CA TRP A 478 -27.16 -14.10 -22.81
C TRP A 478 -27.66 -13.11 -23.88
N PRO A 479 -27.74 -11.80 -23.57
CA PRO A 479 -28.10 -10.82 -24.58
C PRO A 479 -27.00 -10.75 -25.67
N ARG A 480 -27.39 -11.01 -26.91
CA ARG A 480 -26.56 -10.79 -28.11
C ARG A 480 -26.33 -9.28 -28.27
N TRP A 481 -25.11 -8.85 -28.25
CA TRP A 481 -24.73 -7.50 -28.64
C TRP A 481 -24.93 -7.34 -30.15
N THR A 482 -25.94 -6.59 -30.55
CA THR A 482 -26.13 -6.15 -31.92
C THR A 482 -25.04 -5.14 -32.28
N ARG A 483 -24.33 -5.44 -33.37
CA ARG A 483 -23.37 -4.54 -34.00
C ARG A 483 -24.07 -3.25 -34.40
N ALA A 484 -23.68 -2.11 -33.82
CA ALA A 484 -24.08 -0.80 -34.32
C ALA A 484 -23.47 -0.56 -35.71
N ARG A 485 -24.31 -0.17 -36.65
CA ARG A 485 -23.95 0.15 -38.03
C ARG A 485 -23.09 1.43 -38.05
N GLY A 486 -21.90 1.35 -38.66
CA GLY A 486 -21.11 2.52 -39.03
C GLY A 486 -21.59 3.12 -40.37
N PRO A 487 -21.33 4.38 -40.66
CA PRO A 487 -21.83 5.07 -41.83
C PRO A 487 -21.09 4.69 -43.14
N ARG A 488 -21.85 4.77 -44.23
CA ARG A 488 -21.52 4.42 -45.64
C ARG A 488 -20.44 5.35 -46.20
N GLY A 489 -19.63 4.77 -47.09
CA GLY A 489 -19.03 5.48 -48.19
C GLY A 489 -17.56 5.16 -48.43
N TRP A 490 -17.24 4.30 -49.40
CA TRP A 490 -16.44 4.58 -50.63
C TRP A 490 -16.36 3.33 -51.47
N ARG A 491 -16.70 3.51 -52.74
CA ARG A 491 -16.80 2.50 -53.79
C ARG A 491 -15.46 2.25 -54.50
N ARG A 492 -15.41 1.01 -55.09
CA ARG A 492 -14.68 0.52 -56.29
C ARG A 492 -13.31 -0.13 -55.99
N ARG A 493 -12.91 -1.28 -56.52
CA ARG A 493 -13.20 -2.06 -57.74
C ARG A 493 -12.68 -3.48 -57.53
N THR A 494 -13.31 -4.42 -58.23
CA THR A 494 -13.07 -5.83 -58.50
C THR A 494 -11.86 -6.11 -59.44
N PRO A 495 -11.50 -7.38 -59.87
CA PRO A 495 -11.78 -8.75 -59.37
C PRO A 495 -10.60 -9.77 -59.51
N GLY A 496 -10.72 -10.91 -58.86
CA GLY A 496 -10.37 -12.28 -59.11
C GLY A 496 -8.91 -12.71 -59.43
N PRO A 497 -8.57 -14.03 -59.50
CA PRO A 497 -9.43 -15.21 -59.46
C PRO A 497 -9.01 -16.33 -58.45
N ALA A 498 -9.85 -17.33 -58.41
CA ALA A 498 -9.83 -18.59 -57.69
C ALA A 498 -8.63 -19.51 -58.00
N ILE A 499 -8.22 -20.31 -57.00
CA ILE A 499 -7.66 -21.65 -57.23
C ILE A 499 -8.24 -22.61 -56.17
N ARG A 500 -8.55 -23.79 -56.69
CA ARG A 500 -9.35 -24.91 -56.17
C ARG A 500 -8.68 -25.71 -55.07
N CYS A 501 -9.56 -26.45 -54.39
CA CYS A 501 -9.35 -27.59 -53.52
C CYS A 501 -8.39 -28.66 -54.02
N HIS A 502 -7.68 -29.33 -53.16
CA HIS A 502 -7.62 -30.81 -53.19
C HIS A 502 -7.50 -31.38 -51.76
N SER A 503 -8.36 -32.36 -51.57
CA SER A 503 -8.47 -33.29 -50.45
C SER A 503 -7.30 -34.27 -50.42
N SER A 504 -6.86 -34.75 -49.24
CA SER A 504 -6.91 -36.20 -48.91
C SER A 504 -6.03 -36.59 -47.71
N THR A 505 -6.64 -37.36 -46.86
CA THR A 505 -6.18 -38.59 -46.16
C THR A 505 -5.33 -38.50 -44.89
N ARG A 506 -5.91 -39.11 -43.88
CA ARG A 506 -5.35 -39.68 -42.61
C ARG A 506 -4.58 -40.97 -42.88
N PRO A 507 -4.10 -41.66 -41.80
CA PRO A 507 -2.97 -41.51 -40.82
C PRO A 507 -2.00 -42.71 -41.02
N PRO A 508 -1.22 -43.29 -40.09
CA PRO A 508 -1.00 -43.14 -38.67
C PRO A 508 0.49 -43.20 -38.24
N CYS A 509 0.84 -42.75 -37.09
CA CYS A 509 1.45 -43.46 -35.95
C CYS A 509 1.63 -42.48 -34.80
#